data_1cd1b5224176007ebf89c99608808e8b
#
_entry.id   1cd1b5224176007ebf89c99608808e8b
#
_cell.length_a   1.000
_cell.length_b   1.000
_cell.length_c   1.000
_cell.angle_alpha   90.00
_cell.angle_beta   90.00
_cell.angle_gamma   90.00
#
_symmetry.space_group_name_H-M   'P 1'
#
loop_
_entity.id
_entity.type
_entity.pdbx_description
1 polymer ?
#
loop_
_entity_poly.entity_id
_entity_poly.type
_entity_poly.pdbx_seq_one_letter_code
_entity_poly.pdbx_strand_id
1 'polypeptide(L)'
;MFKKVEYGIVAMVMCLEFWCLIEGQNYSHTLSLFNDKLGSDKYDPQIRPLLNQTNILNVYVSFELVSIVEIDDVAQSFVANGFLMFSWTDEILAWDPSNYGGLNVIHPIPENIWRPRVVLINTLGDRDLFDDDKAPVFILNNGHTSWVPGSLFPTSCELDVTNYPFDKQTCYITVKQAMYLTPATQYSCEF
;
A
#
# COMPACT_ATOMS: atom_id res chain seq x y z
N MET A 1 -60.14 23.79 -9.54
CA MET A 1 -60.03 22.47 -8.90
C MET A 1 -59.57 21.52 -9.98
N PHE A 2 -58.51 20.80 -9.84
CA PHE A 2 -57.70 19.99 -10.78
C PHE A 2 -56.40 20.64 -11.28
N LYS A 3 -55.40 20.67 -10.43
CA LYS A 3 -53.98 20.79 -10.81
C LYS A 3 -53.00 20.12 -9.80
N LYS A 4 -53.34 18.94 -9.27
CA LYS A 4 -52.56 18.31 -8.22
C LYS A 4 -52.18 16.84 -8.47
N VAL A 5 -52.42 16.29 -9.65
CA VAL A 5 -52.22 14.85 -9.92
C VAL A 5 -50.99 14.58 -10.83
N GLU A 6 -50.51 15.52 -11.62
CA GLU A 6 -49.42 15.26 -12.57
C GLU A 6 -48.02 15.20 -11.92
N TYR A 7 -47.80 15.89 -10.79
CA TYR A 7 -46.49 15.89 -10.14
C TYR A 7 -46.17 14.61 -9.36
N GLY A 8 -47.17 13.86 -8.95
CA GLY A 8 -46.99 12.61 -8.21
C GLY A 8 -46.52 11.45 -9.09
N ILE A 9 -46.99 11.40 -10.34
CA ILE A 9 -46.65 10.28 -11.25
C ILE A 9 -45.24 10.49 -11.84
N VAL A 10 -44.84 11.71 -12.16
CA VAL A 10 -43.52 12.02 -12.67
C VAL A 10 -42.44 11.80 -11.58
N ALA A 11 -42.71 12.16 -10.31
CA ALA A 11 -41.81 11.90 -9.21
C ALA A 11 -41.68 10.40 -8.89
N MET A 12 -42.76 9.63 -9.06
CA MET A 12 -42.74 8.17 -8.81
C MET A 12 -42.01 7.42 -9.93
N VAL A 13 -42.13 7.84 -11.18
CA VAL A 13 -41.39 7.27 -12.33
C VAL A 13 -39.92 7.62 -12.22
N MET A 14 -39.55 8.85 -11.85
CA MET A 14 -38.14 9.24 -11.62
C MET A 14 -37.50 8.48 -10.45
N CYS A 15 -38.26 8.17 -9.38
CA CYS A 15 -37.75 7.32 -8.29
C CYS A 15 -37.53 5.87 -8.72
N LEU A 16 -38.33 5.32 -9.61
CA LEU A 16 -38.18 3.96 -10.12
C LEU A 16 -36.99 3.83 -11.07
N GLU A 17 -36.68 4.85 -11.87
CA GLU A 17 -35.49 4.84 -12.73
C GLU A 17 -34.20 5.07 -11.94
N PHE A 18 -34.23 5.78 -10.82
CA PHE A 18 -33.04 5.99 -9.96
C PHE A 18 -32.74 4.79 -9.06
N TRP A 19 -33.72 3.93 -8.78
CA TRP A 19 -33.52 2.70 -7.99
C TRP A 19 -32.93 1.55 -8.82
N CYS A 20 -32.94 1.66 -10.14
CA CYS A 20 -32.38 0.61 -11.02
C CYS A 20 -30.86 0.73 -11.23
N LEU A 21 -30.21 1.75 -10.67
CA LEU A 21 -28.76 2.00 -10.87
C LEU A 21 -27.90 1.80 -9.61
N ILE A 22 -28.48 1.36 -8.49
CA ILE A 22 -27.72 0.92 -7.34
C ILE A 22 -27.65 -0.62 -7.41
N GLU A 23 -26.89 -1.16 -8.37
CA GLU A 23 -26.35 -2.50 -8.21
C GLU A 23 -25.35 -2.41 -7.05
N GLY A 24 -25.83 -2.73 -5.84
CA GLY A 24 -25.00 -2.82 -4.66
C GLY A 24 -23.91 -3.85 -4.91
N GLN A 25 -22.69 -3.51 -4.58
CA GLN A 25 -21.57 -4.46 -4.59
C GLN A 25 -21.99 -5.68 -3.77
N ASN A 26 -22.15 -6.82 -4.45
CA ASN A 26 -22.62 -8.05 -3.81
C ASN A 26 -21.41 -8.92 -3.49
N TYR A 27 -21.46 -9.66 -2.39
CA TYR A 27 -20.44 -10.66 -2.01
C TYR A 27 -20.07 -11.59 -3.16
N SER A 28 -21.03 -12.00 -3.99
CA SER A 28 -20.78 -12.86 -5.16
C SER A 28 -19.85 -12.24 -6.20
N HIS A 29 -19.92 -10.93 -6.43
CA HIS A 29 -19.04 -10.22 -7.36
C HIS A 29 -17.60 -10.20 -6.84
N THR A 30 -17.43 -9.91 -5.55
CA THR A 30 -16.11 -9.94 -4.92
C THR A 30 -15.51 -11.35 -4.94
N LEU A 31 -16.32 -12.37 -4.61
CA LEU A 31 -15.87 -13.77 -4.63
C LEU A 31 -15.48 -14.21 -6.05
N SER A 32 -16.25 -13.83 -7.08
CA SER A 32 -15.90 -14.10 -8.46
C SER A 32 -14.57 -13.46 -8.85
N LEU A 33 -14.38 -12.18 -8.52
CA LEU A 33 -13.12 -11.47 -8.78
C LEU A 33 -11.92 -12.14 -8.11
N PHE A 34 -12.05 -12.54 -6.83
CA PHE A 34 -10.99 -13.23 -6.11
C PHE A 34 -10.64 -14.58 -6.76
N ASN A 35 -11.65 -15.37 -7.15
CA ASN A 35 -11.42 -16.63 -7.84
C ASN A 35 -10.77 -16.45 -9.21
N ASP A 36 -11.18 -15.40 -9.95
CA ASP A 36 -10.69 -15.16 -11.31
C ASP A 36 -9.27 -14.57 -11.33
N LYS A 37 -8.87 -13.83 -10.27
CA LYS A 37 -7.60 -13.12 -10.23
C LYS A 37 -6.59 -13.68 -9.23
N LEU A 38 -7.04 -14.17 -8.09
CA LEU A 38 -6.21 -14.67 -6.99
C LEU A 38 -6.34 -16.19 -6.77
N GLY A 39 -7.06 -16.89 -7.65
CA GLY A 39 -7.10 -18.35 -7.63
C GLY A 39 -5.70 -18.94 -7.72
N SER A 40 -5.46 -20.07 -7.05
CA SER A 40 -4.14 -20.72 -6.97
C SER A 40 -3.52 -21.14 -8.31
N ASP A 41 -4.33 -21.22 -9.36
CA ASP A 41 -3.94 -21.50 -10.74
C ASP A 41 -3.77 -20.22 -11.59
N LYS A 42 -4.06 -19.05 -11.03
CA LYS A 42 -4.09 -17.75 -11.71
C LYS A 42 -2.98 -16.81 -11.28
N TYR A 43 -2.62 -16.84 -10.00
CA TYR A 43 -1.65 -15.93 -9.42
C TYR A 43 -0.70 -16.66 -8.48
N ASP A 44 0.60 -16.45 -8.66
CA ASP A 44 1.64 -16.97 -7.76
C ASP A 44 2.39 -15.77 -7.12
N PRO A 45 2.30 -15.59 -5.78
CA PRO A 45 2.96 -14.49 -5.08
C PRO A 45 4.50 -14.57 -5.10
N GLN A 46 5.08 -15.66 -5.59
CA GLN A 46 6.53 -15.80 -5.73
C GLN A 46 7.06 -15.23 -7.05
N ILE A 47 6.17 -15.03 -8.04
CA ILE A 47 6.51 -14.54 -9.37
C ILE A 47 6.26 -13.03 -9.44
N ARG A 48 7.19 -12.26 -10.03
CA ARG A 48 6.98 -10.83 -10.23
C ARG A 48 5.71 -10.58 -11.05
N PRO A 49 4.89 -9.59 -10.67
CA PRO A 49 3.59 -9.35 -11.28
C PRO A 49 3.69 -8.62 -12.64
N LEU A 50 4.45 -9.19 -13.55
CA LEU A 50 4.67 -8.68 -14.90
C LEU A 50 4.29 -9.75 -15.93
N LEU A 51 3.58 -9.38 -16.98
CA LEU A 51 3.29 -10.27 -18.11
C LEU A 51 4.58 -10.66 -18.84
N ASN A 52 5.48 -9.71 -19.01
CA ASN A 52 6.81 -9.98 -19.56
C ASN A 52 7.87 -9.87 -18.45
N GLN A 53 8.42 -11.01 -18.04
CA GLN A 53 9.41 -11.10 -16.96
C GLN A 53 10.78 -10.47 -17.28
N THR A 54 11.03 -10.03 -18.53
CA THR A 54 12.23 -9.25 -18.89
C THR A 54 12.10 -7.76 -18.58
N ASN A 55 10.86 -7.29 -18.35
CA ASN A 55 10.60 -5.90 -18.02
C ASN A 55 11.05 -5.56 -16.59
N ILE A 56 11.24 -4.25 -16.34
CA ILE A 56 11.56 -3.72 -15.03
C ILE A 56 10.25 -3.42 -14.30
N LEU A 57 10.10 -3.96 -13.09
CA LEU A 57 9.04 -3.58 -12.18
C LEU A 57 9.49 -2.38 -11.34
N ASN A 58 8.82 -1.25 -11.52
CA ASN A 58 9.06 -0.07 -10.70
C ASN A 58 8.27 -0.18 -9.39
N VAL A 59 8.96 -0.10 -8.26
CA VAL A 59 8.38 -0.04 -6.93
C VAL A 59 8.68 1.34 -6.36
N TYR A 60 7.64 2.08 -6.03
CA TYR A 60 7.75 3.37 -5.36
C TYR A 60 7.67 3.12 -3.86
N VAL A 61 8.49 3.84 -3.11
CA VAL A 61 8.54 3.72 -1.65
C VAL A 61 8.45 5.12 -1.07
N SER A 62 7.64 5.27 -0.01
CA SER A 62 7.60 6.49 0.81
C SER A 62 7.53 6.11 2.28
N PHE A 63 7.96 7.03 3.14
CA PHE A 63 7.92 6.86 4.59
C PHE A 63 7.04 7.94 5.22
N GLU A 64 6.12 7.51 6.08
CA GLU A 64 5.29 8.40 6.89
C GLU A 64 5.70 8.28 8.35
N LEU A 65 6.29 9.35 8.91
CA LEU A 65 6.69 9.42 10.30
C LEU A 65 5.45 9.69 11.17
N VAL A 66 5.18 8.81 12.13
CA VAL A 66 4.14 9.01 13.15
C VAL A 66 4.70 9.70 14.38
N SER A 67 5.84 9.22 14.89
CA SER A 67 6.50 9.80 16.05
C SER A 67 7.96 9.38 16.15
N ILE A 68 8.76 10.19 16.81
CA ILE A 68 10.09 9.83 17.28
C ILE A 68 9.91 9.18 18.65
N VAL A 69 10.43 7.97 18.80
CA VAL A 69 10.31 7.19 20.03
C VAL A 69 11.52 7.39 20.93
N GLU A 70 12.72 7.39 20.35
CA GLU A 70 13.97 7.49 21.09
C GLU A 70 15.07 8.11 20.25
N ILE A 71 15.90 8.91 20.90
CA ILE A 71 17.16 9.41 20.36
C ILE A 71 18.20 9.19 21.46
N ASP A 72 19.27 8.46 21.15
CA ASP A 72 20.37 8.18 22.08
C ASP A 72 21.67 8.69 21.48
N ASP A 73 22.22 9.75 22.06
CA ASP A 73 23.45 10.40 21.62
C ASP A 73 24.70 9.60 21.98
N VAL A 74 24.60 8.74 22.99
CA VAL A 74 25.70 7.85 23.41
C VAL A 74 25.76 6.62 22.51
N ALA A 75 24.59 6.00 22.25
CA ALA A 75 24.49 4.83 21.37
C ALA A 75 24.50 5.22 19.88
N GLN A 76 24.41 6.52 19.55
CA GLN A 76 24.29 7.03 18.18
C GLN A 76 23.14 6.35 17.44
N SER A 77 21.98 6.38 18.07
CA SER A 77 20.78 5.67 17.61
C SER A 77 19.53 6.55 17.60
N PHE A 78 18.62 6.16 16.71
CA PHE A 78 17.35 6.81 16.48
C PHE A 78 16.27 5.75 16.25
N VAL A 79 15.15 5.86 16.98
CA VAL A 79 14.00 4.98 16.82
C VAL A 79 12.80 5.80 16.38
N ALA A 80 12.38 5.57 15.14
CA ALA A 80 11.16 6.14 14.58
C ALA A 80 10.02 5.13 14.64
N ASN A 81 8.80 5.61 14.89
CA ASN A 81 7.55 4.90 14.64
C ASN A 81 6.94 5.46 13.36
N GLY A 82 6.60 4.62 12.40
CA GLY A 82 6.06 5.07 11.13
C GLY A 82 5.57 3.96 10.23
N PHE A 83 5.19 4.34 9.02
CA PHE A 83 4.75 3.44 7.97
C PHE A 83 5.66 3.56 6.75
N LEU A 84 6.05 2.42 6.18
CA LEU A 84 6.61 2.35 4.84
C LEU A 84 5.47 2.06 3.86
N MET A 85 5.28 2.92 2.87
CA MET A 85 4.28 2.72 1.83
C MET A 85 4.98 2.28 0.55
N PHE A 86 4.70 1.06 0.11
CA PHE A 86 5.17 0.51 -1.15
C PHE A 86 4.04 0.56 -2.17
N SER A 87 4.33 1.01 -3.39
CA SER A 87 3.35 0.95 -4.46
C SER A 87 3.98 0.54 -5.79
N TRP A 88 3.24 -0.27 -6.56
CA TRP A 88 3.64 -0.76 -7.87
C TRP A 88 2.41 -1.02 -8.74
N THR A 89 2.63 -1.36 -9.98
CA THR A 89 1.56 -1.84 -10.87
C THR A 89 1.70 -3.34 -11.04
N ASP A 90 0.65 -4.07 -10.66
CA ASP A 90 0.50 -5.50 -10.89
C ASP A 90 -0.27 -5.71 -12.19
N GLU A 91 0.43 -6.18 -13.24
CA GLU A 91 -0.17 -6.36 -14.56
C GLU A 91 -1.17 -7.53 -14.60
N ILE A 92 -1.10 -8.46 -13.64
CA ILE A 92 -1.95 -9.66 -13.57
C ILE A 92 -3.28 -9.34 -12.88
N LEU A 93 -3.26 -8.45 -11.87
CA LEU A 93 -4.40 -8.15 -11.00
C LEU A 93 -5.30 -7.02 -11.52
N ALA A 94 -5.10 -6.53 -12.74
CA ALA A 94 -6.02 -5.57 -13.35
C ALA A 94 -7.34 -6.23 -13.76
N TRP A 95 -8.47 -5.51 -13.58
CA TRP A 95 -9.81 -5.98 -13.99
C TRP A 95 -10.69 -4.84 -14.49
N ASP A 96 -11.76 -5.19 -15.19
CA ASP A 96 -12.82 -4.26 -15.59
C ASP A 96 -13.94 -4.29 -14.53
N PRO A 97 -14.20 -3.17 -13.84
CA PRO A 97 -15.25 -3.10 -12.81
C PRO A 97 -16.65 -3.50 -13.31
N SER A 98 -16.96 -3.30 -14.58
CA SER A 98 -18.26 -3.64 -15.15
C SER A 98 -18.59 -5.13 -15.05
N ASN A 99 -17.57 -6.00 -15.04
CA ASN A 99 -17.72 -7.45 -14.91
C ASN A 99 -17.96 -7.91 -13.47
N TYR A 100 -17.77 -7.02 -12.47
CA TYR A 100 -17.80 -7.34 -11.05
C TYR A 100 -18.63 -6.34 -10.24
N GLY A 101 -19.79 -5.92 -10.79
CA GLY A 101 -20.74 -5.04 -10.09
C GLY A 101 -20.17 -3.68 -9.71
N GLY A 102 -19.28 -3.11 -10.53
CA GLY A 102 -18.66 -1.80 -10.29
C GLY A 102 -17.56 -1.79 -9.22
N LEU A 103 -16.98 -2.95 -8.87
CA LEU A 103 -15.93 -3.07 -7.85
C LEU A 103 -14.62 -2.44 -8.33
N ASN A 104 -14.17 -1.36 -7.67
CA ASN A 104 -12.98 -0.60 -8.06
C ASN A 104 -11.74 -0.88 -7.21
N VAL A 105 -11.91 -1.46 -6.02
CA VAL A 105 -10.83 -1.75 -5.07
C VAL A 105 -11.08 -3.06 -4.34
N ILE A 106 -10.00 -3.80 -4.08
CA ILE A 106 -10.02 -4.99 -3.24
C ILE A 106 -8.91 -4.94 -2.21
N HIS A 107 -9.08 -5.71 -1.12
CA HIS A 107 -8.16 -5.82 0.00
C HIS A 107 -7.83 -7.29 0.25
N PRO A 108 -6.96 -7.90 -0.54
CA PRO A 108 -6.53 -9.28 -0.31
C PRO A 108 -5.64 -9.40 0.93
N ILE A 109 -5.50 -10.62 1.41
CA ILE A 109 -4.50 -10.94 2.43
C ILE A 109 -3.11 -10.77 1.82
N PRO A 110 -2.16 -10.10 2.51
CA PRO A 110 -0.84 -9.81 1.98
C PRO A 110 -0.06 -11.03 1.48
N GLU A 111 -0.23 -12.18 2.13
CA GLU A 111 0.42 -13.44 1.75
C GLU A 111 0.01 -13.95 0.36
N ASN A 112 -1.18 -13.57 -0.12
CA ASN A 112 -1.73 -14.02 -1.39
C ASN A 112 -1.29 -13.17 -2.58
N ILE A 113 -0.49 -12.13 -2.36
CA ILE A 113 0.03 -11.27 -3.41
C ILE A 113 1.55 -11.19 -3.38
N TRP A 114 2.13 -10.90 -4.53
CA TRP A 114 3.54 -10.55 -4.61
C TRP A 114 3.81 -9.26 -3.83
N ARG A 115 4.90 -9.25 -3.06
CA ARG A 115 5.38 -8.07 -2.33
C ARG A 115 6.87 -7.86 -2.58
N PRO A 116 7.36 -6.61 -2.62
CA PRO A 116 8.78 -6.35 -2.75
C PRO A 116 9.52 -6.85 -1.50
N ARG A 117 10.61 -7.60 -1.71
CA ARG A 117 11.49 -8.07 -0.63
C ARG A 117 12.51 -6.99 -0.33
N VAL A 118 12.40 -6.35 0.81
CA VAL A 118 13.24 -5.23 1.23
C VAL A 118 13.92 -5.50 2.56
N VAL A 119 15.07 -4.89 2.76
CA VAL A 119 15.82 -4.90 4.01
C VAL A 119 16.14 -3.49 4.45
N LEU A 120 16.15 -3.26 5.76
CA LEU A 120 16.66 -2.04 6.37
C LEU A 120 18.19 -2.15 6.51
N ILE A 121 18.94 -1.24 5.87
CA ILE A 121 20.39 -1.33 5.79
C ILE A 121 21.06 -0.87 7.09
N ASN A 122 20.56 0.23 7.65
CA ASN A 122 21.12 0.83 8.87
C ASN A 122 20.33 0.49 10.14
N THR A 123 19.61 -0.65 10.14
CA THR A 123 18.91 -1.12 11.34
C THR A 123 19.90 -1.54 12.43
N LEU A 124 19.51 -1.31 13.69
CA LEU A 124 20.20 -1.82 14.89
C LEU A 124 19.62 -3.17 15.36
N GLY A 125 18.48 -3.58 14.80
CA GLY A 125 17.88 -4.89 15.01
C GLY A 125 18.38 -5.93 14.01
N ASP A 126 17.67 -7.04 13.93
CA ASP A 126 17.96 -8.10 12.97
C ASP A 126 17.77 -7.58 11.54
N ARG A 127 18.66 -7.99 10.64
CA ARG A 127 18.62 -7.63 9.21
C ARG A 127 17.75 -8.61 8.41
N ASP A 128 16.65 -9.04 9.00
CA ASP A 128 15.69 -9.85 8.28
C ASP A 128 15.00 -9.06 7.18
N LEU A 129 14.42 -9.78 6.22
CA LEU A 129 13.54 -9.19 5.23
C LEU A 129 12.40 -8.51 5.97
N PHE A 130 12.18 -7.23 5.64
CA PHE A 130 11.02 -6.53 6.16
C PHE A 130 9.75 -7.18 5.59
N ASP A 131 9.04 -7.91 6.41
CA ASP A 131 7.84 -8.65 6.05
C ASP A 131 6.77 -8.46 7.13
N ASP A 132 5.69 -7.78 6.78
CA ASP A 132 4.51 -7.59 7.61
C ASP A 132 3.31 -8.22 6.91
N ASP A 133 2.96 -9.43 7.33
CA ASP A 133 1.83 -10.21 6.82
C ASP A 133 0.46 -9.68 7.27
N LYS A 134 0.45 -8.73 8.21
CA LYS A 134 -0.77 -8.09 8.74
C LYS A 134 -1.04 -6.71 8.14
N ALA A 135 -0.04 -6.14 7.48
CA ALA A 135 -0.17 -4.81 6.89
C ALA A 135 -1.22 -4.79 5.77
N PRO A 136 -2.07 -3.75 5.72
CA PRO A 136 -3.12 -3.69 4.72
C PRO A 136 -2.56 -3.60 3.29
N VAL A 137 -3.26 -4.27 2.38
CA VAL A 137 -3.02 -4.20 0.94
C VAL A 137 -4.24 -3.62 0.26
N PHE A 138 -4.00 -2.76 -0.70
CA PHE A 138 -5.02 -2.11 -1.53
C PHE A 138 -4.68 -2.38 -2.99
N ILE A 139 -5.62 -2.91 -3.75
CA ILE A 139 -5.47 -3.12 -5.20
C ILE A 139 -6.60 -2.41 -5.90
N LEU A 140 -6.27 -1.49 -6.80
CA LEU A 140 -7.22 -0.80 -7.65
C LEU A 140 -7.46 -1.61 -8.94
N ASN A 141 -8.60 -1.37 -9.57
CA ASN A 141 -9.00 -2.05 -10.80
C ASN A 141 -8.02 -1.95 -11.97
N ASN A 142 -7.16 -0.94 -11.97
CA ASN A 142 -6.08 -0.76 -12.96
C ASN A 142 -4.79 -1.54 -12.61
N GLY A 143 -4.81 -2.36 -11.56
CA GLY A 143 -3.65 -3.10 -11.08
C GLY A 143 -2.71 -2.30 -10.17
N HIS A 144 -3.00 -1.02 -9.88
CA HIS A 144 -2.20 -0.28 -8.91
C HIS A 144 -2.35 -0.89 -7.53
N THR A 145 -1.25 -1.39 -6.99
CA THR A 145 -1.17 -2.11 -5.72
C THR A 145 -0.37 -1.30 -4.73
N SER A 146 -0.87 -1.20 -3.50
CA SER A 146 -0.20 -0.55 -2.38
C SER A 146 -0.18 -1.47 -1.17
N TRP A 147 0.97 -1.57 -0.52
CA TRP A 147 1.18 -2.29 0.73
C TRP A 147 1.79 -1.34 1.75
N VAL A 148 1.19 -1.27 2.96
CA VAL A 148 1.48 -0.24 3.96
C VAL A 148 1.85 -0.87 5.30
N PRO A 149 3.05 -1.46 5.44
CA PRO A 149 3.53 -1.98 6.70
C PRO A 149 3.94 -0.86 7.66
N GLY A 150 3.58 -1.04 8.94
CA GLY A 150 3.95 -0.14 10.04
C GLY A 150 4.87 -0.81 11.04
N SER A 151 5.89 -0.11 11.52
CA SER A 151 6.83 -0.65 12.50
C SER A 151 7.56 0.42 13.29
N LEU A 152 8.29 -0.02 14.29
CA LEU A 152 9.39 0.73 14.87
C LEU A 152 10.65 0.50 14.02
N PHE A 153 11.35 1.58 13.74
CA PHE A 153 12.56 1.59 12.92
C PHE A 153 13.77 2.00 13.77
N PRO A 154 14.38 1.06 14.51
CA PRO A 154 15.63 1.33 15.24
C PRO A 154 16.79 1.40 14.24
N THR A 155 17.34 2.57 14.04
CA THR A 155 18.40 2.83 13.05
C THR A 155 19.60 3.52 13.68
N SER A 156 20.79 3.27 13.13
CA SER A 156 21.98 4.03 13.46
C SER A 156 21.86 5.44 12.90
N CYS A 157 22.19 6.43 13.72
CA CYS A 157 22.21 7.84 13.33
C CYS A 157 23.37 8.53 14.02
N GLU A 158 24.28 9.13 13.26
CA GLU A 158 25.38 9.94 13.79
C GLU A 158 24.82 11.31 14.22
N LEU A 159 24.82 11.54 15.52
CA LEU A 159 24.28 12.77 16.13
C LEU A 159 25.43 13.73 16.44
N ASP A 160 25.29 14.99 16.02
CA ASP A 160 26.24 16.07 16.32
C ASP A 160 25.66 17.01 17.38
N VAL A 161 26.12 16.86 18.62
CA VAL A 161 25.69 17.65 19.77
C VAL A 161 26.55 18.91 20.02
N THR A 162 27.43 19.28 19.08
CA THR A 162 28.35 20.43 19.23
C THR A 162 27.62 21.73 19.55
N ASN A 163 26.44 21.94 19.01
CA ASN A 163 25.65 23.15 19.21
C ASN A 163 24.50 23.00 20.20
N TYR A 164 24.50 21.95 21.01
CA TYR A 164 23.45 21.74 22.01
C TYR A 164 23.25 22.98 22.88
N PRO A 165 22.02 23.44 23.17
CA PRO A 165 20.72 22.83 22.84
C PRO A 165 20.06 23.34 21.54
N PHE A 166 20.81 23.97 20.65
CA PHE A 166 20.32 24.56 19.38
C PHE A 166 20.78 23.76 18.14
N ASP A 167 21.10 22.49 18.34
CA ASP A 167 21.51 21.57 17.29
C ASP A 167 20.33 21.10 16.43
N LYS A 168 20.62 20.76 15.20
CA LYS A 168 19.73 20.08 14.27
C LYS A 168 20.30 18.70 13.98
N GLN A 169 19.45 17.67 14.07
CA GLN A 169 19.84 16.31 13.77
C GLN A 169 19.18 15.83 12.47
N THR A 170 19.90 15.07 11.67
CA THR A 170 19.39 14.46 10.45
C THR A 170 19.69 12.98 10.47
N CYS A 171 18.64 12.17 10.66
CA CYS A 171 18.74 10.71 10.65
C CYS A 171 18.11 10.13 9.38
N TYR A 172 18.59 8.98 8.96
CA TYR A 172 18.13 8.31 7.77
C TYR A 172 17.54 6.94 8.09
N ILE A 173 16.48 6.58 7.38
CA ILE A 173 15.98 5.22 7.27
C ILE A 173 16.34 4.73 5.88
N THR A 174 17.25 3.76 5.79
CA THR A 174 17.79 3.31 4.51
C THR A 174 17.21 1.95 4.15
N VAL A 175 16.43 1.90 3.08
CA VAL A 175 15.77 0.70 2.56
C VAL A 175 16.45 0.25 1.27
N LYS A 176 16.69 -1.03 1.13
CA LYS A 176 17.23 -1.64 -0.10
C LYS A 176 16.45 -2.88 -0.47
N GLN A 177 16.22 -3.08 -1.77
CA GLN A 177 15.64 -4.31 -2.28
C GLN A 177 16.66 -5.47 -2.20
N ALA A 178 16.26 -6.60 -1.61
CA ALA A 178 17.19 -7.69 -1.28
C ALA A 178 17.73 -8.45 -2.50
N MET A 179 17.02 -8.43 -3.63
CA MET A 179 17.33 -9.29 -4.79
C MET A 179 17.92 -8.57 -6.00
N TYR A 180 18.00 -7.23 -6.01
CA TYR A 180 18.47 -6.47 -7.17
C TYR A 180 19.55 -5.46 -6.76
N LEU A 181 20.55 -5.26 -7.63
CA LEU A 181 21.63 -4.27 -7.46
C LEU A 181 21.11 -2.83 -7.75
N THR A 182 19.95 -2.48 -7.19
CA THR A 182 19.44 -1.12 -7.27
C THR A 182 20.07 -0.25 -6.18
N PRO A 183 20.26 1.05 -6.41
CA PRO A 183 20.67 1.97 -5.36
C PRO A 183 19.73 1.89 -4.15
N ALA A 184 20.28 2.00 -2.95
CA ALA A 184 19.45 2.08 -1.74
C ALA A 184 18.64 3.38 -1.76
N THR A 185 17.38 3.30 -1.35
CA THR A 185 16.52 4.48 -1.17
C THR A 185 16.66 4.96 0.27
N GLN A 186 16.98 6.23 0.47
CA GLN A 186 17.13 6.85 1.78
C GLN A 186 15.97 7.80 2.04
N TYR A 187 15.40 7.73 3.24
CA TYR A 187 14.43 8.68 3.76
C TYR A 187 15.07 9.44 4.92
N SER A 188 15.04 10.77 4.88
CA SER A 188 15.58 11.61 5.93
C SER A 188 14.47 12.19 6.79
N CYS A 189 14.71 12.21 8.11
CA CYS A 189 13.94 12.98 9.07
C CYS A 189 14.85 14.05 9.66
N GLU A 190 14.45 15.31 9.58
CA GLU A 190 15.11 16.43 10.27
C GLU A 190 14.30 16.83 11.50
N PHE A 191 14.97 17.08 12.64
CA PHE A 191 14.32 17.53 13.90
C PHE A 191 15.27 18.33 14.76
#